data_4a4bd4687d1889517bd88cc830a5b1b4
#
_entry.id   4a4bd4687d1889517bd88cc830a5b1b4
#
_cell.length_a   1.000
_cell.length_b   1.000
_cell.length_c   1.000
_cell.angle_alpha   90.00
_cell.angle_beta   90.00
_cell.angle_gamma   90.00
#
_symmetry.space_group_name_H-M   'P 1'
#
loop_
_entity.id
_entity.type
_entity.pdbx_description
1 polymer ?
#
loop_
_entity_poly.entity_id
_entity_poly.type
_entity_poly.pdbx_seq_one_letter_code
_entity_poly.pdbx_strand_id
1 'polypeptide(L)'
;SGRSPSNTVVLHYDLLCADLTVRSNHLDSTHLHLMPPFTWFLPKRGCVWADNEVGRHRSVVEENQVGVTMHLPSKWIPATQLPPVEANWLNHLGEDGQTPAGCATHHFVAKNRDELLDGIVEANATPSDTIEINGIPHHLKLWDSGGASIDSEAVDRIQVAIRQIAEESHRLFGVPDIPDYTTVLQLTSGSRGGLEHLRSQTSMVPRKALWAGQKEGWRDLVSLLSHEYMHLWNVKDLRPKKYLNYDLDVEQTTDLLWWFEGGTSWLGDVICVRSGVWSEDDYRIDFKRKMKRHLRGDGNSKQTLAESSHEAWIHLYRPNPHATEHRISYYNEGELALFCLDAEIRRRSKGNSGLELLFAELWKKHNRNSPNPGVGEAEIFAALHTIEGGSRLVGMLRTLIHEKGRPPVNDAMKTFGLLLTSGKEEKDDDDDFKADESKEGPSRGWLGLRLTERSGLLKISAFEIPSPMRNIAQIGDEIVAISGQRVHTTKDVKEYLKGKVGDEVKIALARQGRMIPICVEVVEEPQLAVTIKGKGNRLWRSLIGSQNDE
;
A
#
# COMPACT_ATOMS: atom_id res chain seq x y z
N SER A 1 3.93 14.75 -58.88
CA SER A 1 3.75 13.71 -57.88
C SER A 1 4.14 14.29 -56.50
N GLY A 2 3.21 15.01 -55.87
CA GLY A 2 3.37 15.54 -54.54
C GLY A 2 3.09 14.42 -53.53
N ARG A 3 4.09 13.94 -52.83
CA ARG A 3 3.89 13.25 -51.57
C ARG A 3 3.46 14.31 -50.56
N SER A 4 2.28 14.17 -49.99
CA SER A 4 1.92 14.90 -48.75
C SER A 4 3.00 14.69 -47.72
N PRO A 5 3.48 15.72 -47.00
CA PRO A 5 4.37 15.52 -45.91
C PRO A 5 3.74 14.53 -44.92
N SER A 6 4.45 13.52 -44.52
CA SER A 6 3.97 12.57 -43.52
C SER A 6 3.71 13.36 -42.23
N ASN A 7 2.49 13.34 -41.75
CA ASN A 7 2.09 13.96 -40.47
C ASN A 7 2.60 13.13 -39.27
N THR A 8 3.70 12.41 -39.44
CA THR A 8 4.27 11.51 -38.44
C THR A 8 5.42 12.24 -37.73
N VAL A 9 5.37 12.27 -36.39
CA VAL A 9 6.48 12.70 -35.53
C VAL A 9 7.09 11.47 -34.90
N VAL A 10 8.42 11.31 -35.04
CA VAL A 10 9.18 10.23 -34.41
C VAL A 10 10.02 10.82 -33.29
N LEU A 11 9.89 10.26 -32.09
CA LEU A 11 10.69 10.60 -30.91
C LEU A 11 11.60 9.42 -30.57
N HIS A 12 12.91 9.68 -30.47
CA HIS A 12 13.87 8.72 -29.95
C HIS A 12 14.35 9.19 -28.58
N TYR A 13 14.33 8.31 -27.61
CA TYR A 13 14.76 8.62 -26.25
C TYR A 13 15.25 7.39 -25.51
N ASP A 14 16.08 7.60 -24.50
CA ASP A 14 16.56 6.58 -23.58
C ASP A 14 15.84 6.72 -22.24
N LEU A 15 15.59 5.60 -21.58
CA LEU A 15 14.99 5.56 -20.24
C LEU A 15 16.03 5.11 -19.21
N LEU A 16 16.16 5.87 -18.11
CA LEU A 16 16.89 5.42 -16.96
C LEU A 16 16.01 4.52 -16.12
N CYS A 17 16.37 3.22 -16.03
CA CYS A 17 15.59 2.18 -15.33
C CYS A 17 16.42 1.63 -14.15
N ALA A 18 16.81 2.51 -13.20
CA ALA A 18 17.76 2.17 -12.13
C ALA A 18 17.09 1.88 -10.77
N ASP A 19 15.90 2.41 -10.52
CA ASP A 19 15.27 2.35 -9.21
C ASP A 19 14.32 1.14 -9.11
N LEU A 20 14.63 0.22 -8.21
CA LEU A 20 13.78 -0.94 -7.94
C LEU A 20 12.66 -0.58 -6.96
N THR A 21 11.55 -0.12 -7.48
CA THR A 21 10.31 0.15 -6.75
C THR A 21 9.10 -0.22 -7.61
N VAL A 22 7.95 -0.41 -7.00
CA VAL A 22 6.68 -0.64 -7.74
C VAL A 22 6.21 0.59 -8.54
N ARG A 23 6.88 1.75 -8.41
CA ARG A 23 6.47 3.03 -9.00
C ARG A 23 7.43 3.56 -10.07
N SER A 24 8.49 2.84 -10.36
CA SER A 24 9.55 3.28 -11.28
C SER A 24 9.92 2.19 -12.27
N ASN A 25 10.52 2.59 -13.39
CA ASN A 25 11.09 1.65 -14.32
C ASN A 25 12.35 1.02 -13.72
N HIS A 26 12.48 -0.29 -13.86
CA HIS A 26 13.69 -1.02 -13.48
C HIS A 26 14.09 -2.01 -14.57
N LEU A 27 15.38 -2.06 -14.87
CA LEU A 27 15.97 -3.00 -15.81
C LEU A 27 17.30 -3.50 -15.26
N ASP A 28 17.46 -4.80 -15.23
CA ASP A 28 18.74 -5.46 -15.01
C ASP A 28 18.93 -6.65 -15.97
N SER A 29 19.92 -7.49 -15.74
CA SER A 29 20.19 -8.66 -16.59
C SER A 29 19.12 -9.76 -16.46
N THR A 30 18.18 -9.67 -15.54
CA THR A 30 17.22 -10.72 -15.19
C THR A 30 15.77 -10.35 -15.47
N HIS A 31 15.44 -9.06 -15.48
CA HIS A 31 14.07 -8.60 -15.76
C HIS A 31 13.99 -7.15 -16.25
N LEU A 32 12.84 -6.82 -16.79
CA LEU A 32 12.37 -5.47 -17.09
C LEU A 32 11.04 -5.25 -16.39
N HIS A 33 10.93 -4.17 -15.61
CA HIS A 33 9.66 -3.62 -15.13
C HIS A 33 9.45 -2.23 -15.72
N LEU A 34 8.36 -2.04 -16.45
CA LEU A 34 7.98 -0.73 -17.00
C LEU A 34 6.74 -0.21 -16.29
N MET A 35 6.88 1.00 -15.77
CA MET A 35 5.81 1.81 -15.20
C MET A 35 5.37 2.84 -16.23
N PRO A 36 4.18 2.69 -16.85
CA PRO A 36 3.80 3.44 -18.05
C PRO A 36 3.89 4.96 -17.94
N PRO A 37 3.48 5.62 -16.83
CA PRO A 37 3.61 7.08 -16.71
C PRO A 37 5.05 7.60 -16.79
N PHE A 38 6.04 6.75 -16.54
CA PHE A 38 7.48 7.06 -16.64
C PHE A 38 8.13 6.48 -17.89
N THR A 39 7.34 5.85 -18.77
CA THR A 39 7.83 5.14 -19.95
C THR A 39 7.46 5.86 -21.24
N TRP A 40 6.21 6.32 -21.37
CA TRP A 40 5.66 6.79 -22.63
C TRP A 40 5.60 8.30 -22.74
N PHE A 41 6.11 8.84 -23.85
CA PHE A 41 5.81 10.19 -24.27
C PHE A 41 4.46 10.21 -24.99
N LEU A 42 3.52 10.98 -24.46
CA LEU A 42 2.21 11.12 -25.01
C LEU A 42 1.90 12.59 -25.30
N PRO A 43 1.18 12.92 -26.36
CA PRO A 43 0.67 14.25 -26.57
C PRO A 43 -0.15 14.72 -25.37
N LYS A 44 -0.08 15.99 -25.03
CA LYS A 44 -0.86 16.56 -23.93
C LYS A 44 -2.36 16.32 -24.17
N ARG A 45 -3.11 16.03 -23.10
CA ARG A 45 -4.57 15.89 -23.16
C ARG A 45 -5.20 17.15 -23.76
N GLY A 46 -6.13 16.98 -24.70
CA GLY A 46 -6.75 18.10 -25.41
C GLY A 46 -5.89 18.74 -26.51
N CYS A 47 -4.70 18.20 -26.84
CA CYS A 47 -3.98 18.61 -28.04
C CYS A 47 -4.81 18.26 -29.28
N VAL A 48 -5.06 19.26 -30.09
CA VAL A 48 -5.80 19.17 -31.35
C VAL A 48 -4.81 19.31 -32.49
N TRP A 49 -4.73 18.33 -33.37
CA TRP A 49 -4.02 18.48 -34.63
C TRP A 49 -4.94 19.19 -35.61
N ALA A 50 -4.50 20.31 -36.18
CA ALA A 50 -5.21 20.96 -37.23
C ALA A 50 -5.04 20.15 -38.53
N ASP A 51 -6.10 19.57 -39.04
CA ASP A 51 -6.15 19.09 -40.41
C ASP A 51 -6.34 20.30 -41.31
N ASN A 52 -5.29 20.70 -42.01
CA ASN A 52 -5.28 21.92 -42.82
C ASN A 52 -6.22 21.89 -44.03
N GLU A 53 -6.83 20.73 -44.38
CA GLU A 53 -7.70 20.63 -45.56
C GLU A 53 -9.20 20.80 -45.26
N VAL A 54 -9.67 20.69 -44.02
CA VAL A 54 -11.13 20.68 -43.75
C VAL A 54 -11.57 21.51 -42.54
N GLY A 55 -10.67 22.15 -41.80
CA GLY A 55 -11.04 22.96 -40.61
C GLY A 55 -11.73 22.17 -39.50
N ARG A 56 -11.60 20.85 -39.47
CA ARG A 56 -12.14 19.98 -38.44
C ARG A 56 -11.05 19.72 -37.40
N HIS A 57 -11.23 20.24 -36.19
CA HIS A 57 -10.44 19.89 -35.03
C HIS A 57 -10.77 18.46 -34.60
N ARG A 58 -9.83 17.54 -34.67
CA ARG A 58 -9.94 16.21 -34.05
C ARG A 58 -9.15 16.21 -32.76
N SER A 59 -9.79 15.85 -31.65
CA SER A 59 -9.10 15.43 -30.42
C SER A 59 -8.39 14.10 -30.71
N VAL A 60 -7.06 14.13 -30.78
CA VAL A 60 -6.30 13.05 -31.43
C VAL A 60 -5.94 11.91 -30.48
N VAL A 61 -6.09 12.02 -29.17
CA VAL A 61 -5.37 11.08 -28.28
C VAL A 61 -6.22 10.35 -27.28
N GLU A 62 -7.40 10.83 -26.95
CA GLU A 62 -8.19 10.22 -25.87
C GLU A 62 -8.96 8.96 -26.29
N GLU A 63 -9.30 8.83 -27.57
CA GLU A 63 -10.12 7.73 -28.11
C GLU A 63 -9.39 6.80 -29.07
N ASN A 64 -8.11 7.08 -29.39
CA ASN A 64 -7.36 6.29 -30.36
C ASN A 64 -6.61 5.15 -29.70
N GLN A 65 -6.67 3.99 -30.34
CA GLN A 65 -5.85 2.84 -29.97
C GLN A 65 -4.36 3.18 -30.11
N VAL A 66 -3.56 2.68 -29.17
CA VAL A 66 -2.10 2.85 -29.17
C VAL A 66 -1.45 1.48 -29.27
N GLY A 67 -0.69 1.25 -30.36
CA GLY A 67 0.12 0.05 -30.51
C GLY A 67 1.43 0.16 -29.71
N VAL A 68 1.84 -0.96 -29.13
CA VAL A 68 3.10 -1.10 -28.38
C VAL A 68 3.86 -2.29 -28.97
N THR A 69 5.06 -2.04 -29.50
CA THR A 69 5.98 -3.10 -29.93
C THR A 69 7.17 -3.16 -28.99
N MET A 70 7.51 -4.35 -28.51
CA MET A 70 8.65 -4.57 -27.63
C MET A 70 9.58 -5.60 -28.23
N HIS A 71 10.88 -5.30 -28.27
CA HIS A 71 11.94 -6.24 -28.58
C HIS A 71 12.63 -6.62 -27.27
N LEU A 72 12.37 -7.82 -26.78
CA LEU A 72 12.87 -8.34 -25.51
C LEU A 72 13.88 -9.45 -25.75
N PRO A 73 14.83 -9.71 -24.84
CA PRO A 73 15.67 -10.89 -24.91
C PRO A 73 14.82 -12.14 -25.18
N SER A 74 15.21 -13.01 -26.12
CA SER A 74 14.37 -14.10 -26.64
C SER A 74 13.87 -15.09 -25.59
N LYS A 75 14.49 -15.12 -24.40
CA LYS A 75 14.07 -15.95 -23.26
C LYS A 75 13.09 -15.24 -22.32
N TRP A 76 12.87 -13.93 -22.50
CA TRP A 76 11.98 -13.17 -21.62
C TRP A 76 10.55 -13.22 -22.15
N ILE A 77 9.64 -13.47 -21.24
CA ILE A 77 8.21 -13.57 -21.49
C ILE A 77 7.54 -12.37 -20.80
N PRO A 78 6.95 -11.46 -21.56
CA PRO A 78 6.24 -10.32 -20.96
C PRO A 78 4.91 -10.75 -20.34
N ALA A 79 4.57 -10.11 -19.22
CA ALA A 79 3.24 -10.10 -18.61
C ALA A 79 2.76 -8.65 -18.55
N THR A 80 1.58 -8.40 -19.07
CA THR A 80 0.93 -7.09 -19.10
C THR A 80 -0.58 -7.28 -19.26
N GLN A 81 -1.35 -6.31 -18.76
CA GLN A 81 -2.79 -6.27 -19.02
C GLN A 81 -3.15 -5.80 -20.44
N LEU A 82 -2.17 -5.30 -21.23
CA LEU A 82 -2.44 -4.88 -22.60
C LEU A 82 -2.72 -6.11 -23.48
N PRO A 83 -3.81 -6.13 -24.25
CA PRO A 83 -4.11 -7.24 -25.16
C PRO A 83 -3.02 -7.44 -26.20
N PRO A 84 -2.57 -8.70 -26.44
CA PRO A 84 -1.66 -9.02 -27.51
C PRO A 84 -2.36 -8.88 -28.87
N VAL A 85 -1.60 -8.50 -29.91
CA VAL A 85 -2.07 -8.38 -31.28
C VAL A 85 -1.10 -9.01 -32.26
N GLU A 86 -1.61 -9.41 -33.42
CA GLU A 86 -0.78 -9.88 -34.52
C GLU A 86 0.05 -8.75 -35.12
N ALA A 87 1.26 -9.06 -35.63
CA ALA A 87 2.15 -8.07 -36.23
C ALA A 87 1.49 -7.29 -37.39
N ASN A 88 0.61 -7.92 -38.17
CA ASN A 88 -0.11 -7.31 -39.28
C ASN A 88 -1.06 -6.18 -38.82
N TRP A 89 -1.52 -6.18 -37.57
CA TRP A 89 -2.36 -5.13 -37.01
C TRP A 89 -1.60 -3.79 -36.94
N LEU A 90 -0.28 -3.85 -36.71
CA LEU A 90 0.60 -2.69 -36.59
C LEU A 90 1.07 -2.11 -37.92
N ASN A 91 0.88 -2.81 -39.05
CA ASN A 91 1.30 -2.38 -40.39
C ASN A 91 0.72 -1.02 -40.83
N HIS A 92 -0.32 -0.54 -40.14
CA HIS A 92 -0.92 0.78 -40.38
C HIS A 92 -0.22 1.91 -39.58
N LEU A 93 0.67 1.59 -38.62
CA LEU A 93 1.27 2.55 -37.69
C LEU A 93 2.72 2.92 -38.03
N GLY A 94 3.34 2.30 -39.04
CA GLY A 94 4.72 2.56 -39.47
C GLY A 94 5.54 1.28 -39.66
N GLU A 95 6.75 1.43 -40.21
CA GLU A 95 7.66 0.31 -40.39
C GLU A 95 8.10 -0.24 -39.03
N ASP A 96 7.78 -1.47 -38.73
CA ASP A 96 8.44 -2.21 -37.64
C ASP A 96 9.93 -2.32 -37.97
N GLY A 97 10.77 -1.80 -37.10
CA GLY A 97 12.20 -2.03 -37.20
C GLY A 97 12.49 -3.54 -37.19
N GLN A 98 13.55 -3.97 -37.85
CA GLN A 98 13.96 -5.39 -37.81
C GLN A 98 14.17 -5.81 -36.34
N THR A 99 13.66 -6.98 -35.98
CA THR A 99 13.90 -7.58 -34.66
C THR A 99 15.40 -7.67 -34.41
N PRO A 100 15.95 -7.05 -33.35
CA PRO A 100 17.37 -7.15 -33.04
C PRO A 100 17.80 -8.59 -32.80
N ALA A 101 19.05 -8.93 -33.17
CA ALA A 101 19.59 -10.26 -32.95
C ALA A 101 19.52 -10.66 -31.46
N GLY A 102 19.03 -11.88 -31.19
CA GLY A 102 18.86 -12.40 -29.83
C GLY A 102 17.60 -11.90 -29.09
N CYS A 103 16.74 -11.11 -29.74
CA CYS A 103 15.46 -10.67 -29.23
C CYS A 103 14.28 -11.42 -29.86
N ALA A 104 13.16 -11.40 -29.13
CA ALA A 104 11.83 -11.74 -29.63
C ALA A 104 10.99 -10.45 -29.66
N THR A 105 10.10 -10.36 -30.64
CA THR A 105 9.21 -9.20 -30.78
C THR A 105 7.81 -9.55 -30.27
N HIS A 106 7.26 -8.66 -29.47
CA HIS A 106 5.92 -8.77 -28.87
C HIS A 106 5.12 -7.53 -29.23
N HIS A 107 3.86 -7.72 -29.58
CA HIS A 107 2.96 -6.64 -29.99
C HIS A 107 1.73 -6.62 -29.11
N PHE A 108 1.37 -5.42 -28.66
CA PHE A 108 0.21 -5.17 -27.79
C PHE A 108 -0.55 -3.94 -28.27
N VAL A 109 -1.80 -3.80 -27.83
CA VAL A 109 -2.60 -2.62 -28.09
C VAL A 109 -3.26 -2.13 -26.82
N ALA A 110 -3.25 -0.83 -26.61
CA ALA A 110 -4.10 -0.16 -25.63
C ALA A 110 -5.29 0.46 -26.37
N LYS A 111 -6.51 0.34 -25.82
CA LYS A 111 -7.73 0.90 -26.42
C LYS A 111 -7.70 2.42 -26.48
N ASN A 112 -7.02 3.03 -25.53
CA ASN A 112 -6.91 4.47 -25.39
C ASN A 112 -5.69 4.82 -24.52
N ARG A 113 -5.48 6.12 -24.32
CA ARG A 113 -4.40 6.67 -23.48
C ARG A 113 -4.43 6.14 -22.03
N ASP A 114 -5.61 6.07 -21.41
CA ASP A 114 -5.74 5.67 -20.00
C ASP A 114 -5.35 4.20 -19.81
N GLU A 115 -5.74 3.32 -20.74
CA GLU A 115 -5.34 1.92 -20.71
C GLU A 115 -3.82 1.75 -20.93
N LEU A 116 -3.22 2.56 -21.81
CA LEU A 116 -1.77 2.58 -22.00
C LEU A 116 -1.04 3.01 -20.72
N LEU A 117 -1.48 4.10 -20.09
CA LEU A 117 -0.86 4.64 -18.88
C LEU A 117 -1.05 3.76 -17.65
N ASP A 118 -1.98 2.82 -17.71
CA ASP A 118 -2.24 1.85 -16.64
C ASP A 118 -1.67 0.45 -16.95
N GLY A 119 -1.17 0.25 -18.18
CA GLY A 119 -0.67 -1.03 -18.69
C GLY A 119 0.79 -1.28 -18.33
N ILE A 120 1.07 -1.73 -17.11
CA ILE A 120 2.42 -2.15 -16.69
C ILE A 120 2.95 -3.29 -17.55
N VAL A 121 4.27 -3.42 -17.60
CA VAL A 121 4.93 -4.57 -18.19
C VAL A 121 5.95 -5.13 -17.21
N GLU A 122 5.88 -6.42 -16.95
CA GLU A 122 6.92 -7.20 -16.28
C GLU A 122 7.42 -8.26 -17.26
N ALA A 123 8.70 -8.26 -17.58
CA ALA A 123 9.29 -9.25 -18.49
C ALA A 123 10.53 -9.90 -17.88
N ASN A 124 10.55 -11.22 -17.83
CA ASN A 124 11.64 -12.04 -17.33
C ASN A 124 11.52 -13.46 -17.88
N ALA A 125 12.48 -14.34 -17.57
CA ALA A 125 12.50 -15.71 -18.08
C ALA A 125 11.48 -16.65 -17.42
N THR A 126 10.85 -16.28 -16.30
CA THR A 126 9.84 -17.09 -15.63
C THR A 126 8.51 -16.95 -16.37
N PRO A 127 7.86 -18.04 -16.80
CA PRO A 127 6.51 -17.96 -17.36
C PRO A 127 5.50 -17.48 -16.30
N SER A 128 4.36 -16.99 -16.76
CA SER A 128 3.24 -16.71 -15.86
C SER A 128 2.48 -17.99 -15.57
N ASP A 129 2.18 -18.24 -14.29
CA ASP A 129 1.22 -19.27 -13.91
C ASP A 129 -0.20 -18.69 -14.02
N THR A 130 -1.17 -19.51 -14.45
CA THR A 130 -2.54 -19.06 -14.67
C THR A 130 -3.53 -19.97 -13.95
N ILE A 131 -4.43 -19.37 -13.21
CA ILE A 131 -5.58 -20.05 -12.61
C ILE A 131 -6.87 -19.35 -13.05
N GLU A 132 -7.91 -20.12 -13.28
CA GLU A 132 -9.24 -19.58 -13.57
C GLU A 132 -10.04 -19.39 -12.27
N ILE A 133 -10.63 -18.19 -12.10
CA ILE A 133 -11.45 -17.87 -10.93
C ILE A 133 -12.75 -17.24 -11.44
N ASN A 134 -13.87 -17.92 -11.23
CA ASN A 134 -15.19 -17.49 -11.68
C ASN A 134 -15.25 -17.12 -13.18
N GLY A 135 -14.53 -17.86 -14.03
CA GLY A 135 -14.47 -17.62 -15.47
C GLY A 135 -13.46 -16.55 -15.91
N ILE A 136 -12.68 -16.00 -14.99
CA ILE A 136 -11.66 -14.98 -15.28
C ILE A 136 -10.27 -15.60 -15.09
N PRO A 137 -9.40 -15.61 -16.13
CA PRO A 137 -7.98 -15.98 -15.98
C PRO A 137 -7.25 -15.02 -15.06
N HIS A 138 -6.58 -15.56 -14.04
CA HIS A 138 -5.68 -14.81 -13.16
C HIS A 138 -4.26 -15.29 -13.40
N HIS A 139 -3.42 -14.36 -13.85
CA HIS A 139 -2.02 -14.62 -14.17
C HIS A 139 -1.14 -14.19 -13.00
N LEU A 140 -0.25 -15.07 -12.56
CA LEU A 140 0.78 -14.79 -11.56
C LEU A 140 2.15 -14.73 -12.25
N LYS A 141 2.73 -13.54 -12.31
CA LYS A 141 4.09 -13.29 -12.82
C LYS A 141 5.03 -13.08 -11.65
N LEU A 142 6.01 -13.96 -11.54
CA LEU A 142 6.98 -13.95 -10.46
C LEU A 142 8.36 -13.49 -10.94
N TRP A 143 9.06 -12.74 -10.09
CA TRP A 143 10.46 -12.41 -10.24
C TRP A 143 11.16 -12.40 -8.89
N ASP A 144 12.36 -12.97 -8.80
CA ASP A 144 13.23 -12.91 -7.62
C ASP A 144 14.50 -12.12 -7.95
N SER A 145 14.72 -11.01 -7.25
CA SER A 145 15.89 -10.14 -7.44
C SER A 145 17.23 -10.81 -7.15
N GLY A 146 17.23 -11.96 -6.48
CA GLY A 146 18.41 -12.78 -6.23
C GLY A 146 18.65 -13.87 -7.28
N GLY A 147 17.76 -13.98 -8.28
CA GLY A 147 17.84 -15.01 -9.34
C GLY A 147 17.60 -16.44 -8.84
N ALA A 148 17.05 -16.61 -7.63
CA ALA A 148 16.72 -17.92 -7.11
C ALA A 148 15.44 -18.46 -7.75
N SER A 149 15.37 -19.78 -7.96
CA SER A 149 14.13 -20.46 -8.31
C SER A 149 13.17 -20.38 -7.12
N ILE A 150 11.91 -20.08 -7.40
CA ILE A 150 10.85 -20.06 -6.39
C ILE A 150 10.30 -21.48 -6.25
N ASP A 151 10.15 -21.91 -4.99
CA ASP A 151 9.61 -23.22 -4.69
C ASP A 151 8.16 -23.36 -5.19
N SER A 152 7.83 -24.48 -5.84
CA SER A 152 6.50 -24.74 -6.38
C SER A 152 5.42 -24.74 -5.30
N GLU A 153 5.70 -25.27 -4.08
CA GLU A 153 4.77 -25.23 -2.96
C GLU A 153 4.45 -23.79 -2.54
N ALA A 154 5.45 -22.89 -2.60
CA ALA A 154 5.21 -21.47 -2.34
C ALA A 154 4.34 -20.82 -3.43
N VAL A 155 4.54 -21.19 -4.70
CA VAL A 155 3.70 -20.73 -5.82
C VAL A 155 2.26 -21.19 -5.63
N ASP A 156 2.04 -22.47 -5.33
CA ASP A 156 0.71 -23.04 -5.10
C ASP A 156 -0.01 -22.32 -3.94
N ARG A 157 0.71 -22.05 -2.86
CA ARG A 157 0.15 -21.30 -1.72
C ARG A 157 -0.30 -19.89 -2.11
N ILE A 158 0.48 -19.19 -2.94
CA ILE A 158 0.13 -17.85 -3.43
C ILE A 158 -1.13 -17.95 -4.30
N GLN A 159 -1.20 -18.92 -5.21
CA GLN A 159 -2.36 -19.11 -6.09
C GLN A 159 -3.64 -19.44 -5.29
N VAL A 160 -3.53 -20.27 -4.25
CA VAL A 160 -4.65 -20.56 -3.34
C VAL A 160 -5.11 -19.28 -2.64
N ALA A 161 -4.19 -18.46 -2.15
CA ALA A 161 -4.53 -17.19 -1.50
C ALA A 161 -5.20 -16.21 -2.47
N ILE A 162 -4.67 -16.05 -3.69
CA ILE A 162 -5.28 -15.21 -4.74
C ILE A 162 -6.70 -15.69 -5.05
N ARG A 163 -6.91 -17.01 -5.20
CA ARG A 163 -8.23 -17.58 -5.43
C ARG A 163 -9.21 -17.22 -4.32
N GLN A 164 -8.84 -17.47 -3.07
CA GLN A 164 -9.70 -17.22 -1.91
C GLN A 164 -10.07 -15.73 -1.79
N ILE A 165 -9.09 -14.84 -1.95
CA ILE A 165 -9.28 -13.39 -1.96
C ILE A 165 -10.25 -12.97 -3.08
N ALA A 166 -10.02 -13.44 -4.30
CA ALA A 166 -10.83 -13.09 -5.46
C ALA A 166 -12.28 -13.60 -5.32
N GLU A 167 -12.48 -14.87 -4.91
CA GLU A 167 -13.80 -15.45 -4.72
C GLU A 167 -14.63 -14.69 -3.67
N GLU A 168 -14.03 -14.32 -2.54
CA GLU A 168 -14.73 -13.53 -1.51
C GLU A 168 -15.04 -12.11 -2.00
N SER A 169 -14.12 -11.51 -2.75
CA SER A 169 -14.34 -10.19 -3.37
C SER A 169 -15.46 -10.21 -4.40
N HIS A 170 -15.51 -11.26 -5.24
CA HIS A 170 -16.59 -11.46 -6.21
C HIS A 170 -17.93 -11.73 -5.54
N ARG A 171 -17.92 -12.39 -4.36
CA ARG A 171 -19.13 -12.57 -3.57
C ARG A 171 -19.69 -11.24 -3.06
N LEU A 172 -18.82 -10.31 -2.72
CA LEU A 172 -19.22 -8.99 -2.19
C LEU A 172 -19.66 -8.01 -3.31
N PHE A 173 -18.86 -7.89 -4.36
CA PHE A 173 -19.07 -6.89 -5.42
C PHE A 173 -19.77 -7.46 -6.67
N GLY A 174 -19.76 -8.76 -6.85
CA GLY A 174 -20.07 -9.44 -8.10
C GLY A 174 -18.79 -9.72 -8.90
N VAL A 175 -18.88 -10.68 -9.82
CA VAL A 175 -17.80 -11.00 -10.74
C VAL A 175 -17.53 -9.79 -11.65
N PRO A 176 -16.31 -9.25 -11.70
CA PRO A 176 -16.01 -8.07 -12.52
C PRO A 176 -16.03 -8.44 -14.01
N ASP A 177 -16.47 -7.49 -14.84
CA ASP A 177 -16.46 -7.63 -16.31
C ASP A 177 -15.08 -7.26 -16.87
N ILE A 178 -14.11 -8.16 -16.67
CA ILE A 178 -12.74 -8.03 -17.17
C ILE A 178 -12.30 -9.33 -17.87
N PRO A 179 -11.46 -9.25 -18.92
CA PRO A 179 -11.01 -10.43 -19.65
C PRO A 179 -9.99 -11.28 -18.88
N ASP A 180 -9.21 -10.67 -18.02
CA ASP A 180 -8.15 -11.28 -17.24
C ASP A 180 -7.70 -10.37 -16.09
N TYR A 181 -6.89 -10.89 -15.16
CA TYR A 181 -6.21 -10.13 -14.12
C TYR A 181 -4.77 -10.60 -13.94
N THR A 182 -3.81 -9.68 -13.87
CA THR A 182 -2.38 -10.02 -13.72
C THR A 182 -1.84 -9.56 -12.37
N THR A 183 -1.33 -10.48 -11.58
CA THR A 183 -0.55 -10.21 -10.37
C THR A 183 0.93 -10.34 -10.68
N VAL A 184 1.67 -9.23 -10.60
CA VAL A 184 3.13 -9.23 -10.62
C VAL A 184 3.62 -9.25 -9.18
N LEU A 185 4.42 -10.24 -8.81
CA LEU A 185 5.02 -10.35 -7.49
C LEU A 185 6.54 -10.37 -7.59
N GLN A 186 7.16 -9.33 -7.08
CA GLN A 186 8.61 -9.14 -7.05
C GLN A 186 9.15 -9.49 -5.65
N LEU A 187 10.08 -10.45 -5.59
CA LEU A 187 10.72 -10.89 -4.35
C LEU A 187 12.08 -10.22 -4.19
N THR A 188 12.26 -9.49 -3.09
CA THR A 188 13.46 -8.69 -2.82
C THR A 188 14.15 -9.09 -1.52
N SER A 189 15.27 -8.45 -1.20
CA SER A 189 15.96 -8.64 0.07
C SER A 189 15.24 -7.98 1.26
N GLY A 190 14.48 -6.88 1.04
CA GLY A 190 13.86 -6.14 2.14
C GLY A 190 12.84 -5.09 1.74
N SER A 191 12.67 -4.81 0.45
CA SER A 191 11.68 -3.82 -0.02
C SER A 191 10.25 -4.35 0.08
N ARG A 192 9.30 -3.45 0.34
CA ARG A 192 7.86 -3.71 0.37
C ARG A 192 7.12 -2.58 -0.32
N GLY A 193 6.14 -2.92 -1.12
CA GLY A 193 5.24 -1.97 -1.76
C GLY A 193 4.21 -2.68 -2.59
N GLY A 194 3.14 -1.98 -2.91
CA GLY A 194 2.13 -2.39 -3.87
C GLY A 194 1.74 -1.21 -4.74
N LEU A 195 1.20 -1.50 -5.89
CA LEU A 195 0.60 -0.53 -6.79
C LEU A 195 -0.46 -1.20 -7.65
N GLU A 196 -1.62 -0.64 -7.56
CA GLU A 196 -2.81 -1.08 -8.27
C GLU A 196 -2.85 -0.56 -9.70
N HIS A 197 -3.43 -1.37 -10.58
CA HIS A 197 -3.76 -1.05 -11.96
C HIS A 197 -5.18 -1.55 -12.28
N LEU A 198 -5.72 -1.17 -13.43
CA LEU A 198 -7.11 -1.48 -13.79
C LEU A 198 -7.40 -2.99 -13.78
N ARG A 199 -6.47 -3.78 -14.31
CA ARG A 199 -6.59 -5.24 -14.40
C ARG A 199 -5.29 -5.94 -14.01
N SER A 200 -4.48 -5.26 -13.22
CA SER A 200 -3.24 -5.83 -12.70
C SER A 200 -2.81 -5.16 -11.41
N GLN A 201 -1.87 -5.76 -10.75
CA GLN A 201 -1.17 -5.19 -9.60
C GLN A 201 0.32 -5.54 -9.67
N THR A 202 1.17 -4.65 -9.18
CA THR A 202 2.56 -4.97 -8.87
C THR A 202 2.75 -4.96 -7.37
N SER A 203 3.16 -6.09 -6.82
CA SER A 203 3.45 -6.25 -5.39
C SER A 203 4.91 -6.62 -5.19
N MET A 204 5.56 -6.03 -4.20
CA MET A 204 6.95 -6.27 -3.84
C MET A 204 7.05 -6.61 -2.37
N VAL A 205 7.71 -7.72 -2.04
CA VAL A 205 7.90 -8.16 -0.65
C VAL A 205 9.29 -8.76 -0.44
N PRO A 206 9.77 -8.81 0.81
CA PRO A 206 10.97 -9.59 1.13
C PRO A 206 10.74 -11.08 0.80
N ARG A 207 11.68 -11.72 0.09
CA ARG A 207 11.56 -13.14 -0.30
C ARG A 207 11.34 -14.09 0.88
N LYS A 208 11.83 -13.72 2.07
CA LYS A 208 11.60 -14.49 3.30
C LYS A 208 10.12 -14.65 3.65
N ALA A 209 9.23 -13.81 3.12
CA ALA A 209 7.78 -13.96 3.34
C ALA A 209 7.23 -15.30 2.85
N LEU A 210 7.91 -15.94 1.88
CA LEU A 210 7.55 -17.25 1.35
C LEU A 210 8.15 -18.43 2.12
N TRP A 211 9.12 -18.20 3.01
CA TRP A 211 9.78 -19.29 3.73
C TRP A 211 8.86 -19.97 4.73
N ALA A 212 9.04 -21.26 4.89
CA ALA A 212 8.30 -22.03 5.89
C ALA A 212 8.48 -21.41 7.30
N GLY A 213 7.39 -21.30 8.05
CA GLY A 213 7.40 -20.73 9.40
C GLY A 213 7.40 -19.20 9.50
N GLN A 214 7.54 -18.47 8.40
CA GLN A 214 7.50 -17.00 8.37
C GLN A 214 6.04 -16.48 8.36
N LYS A 215 5.29 -16.76 9.42
CA LYS A 215 3.87 -16.42 9.55
C LYS A 215 3.61 -14.91 9.39
N GLU A 216 4.45 -14.05 9.95
CA GLU A 216 4.31 -12.60 9.84
C GLU A 216 4.50 -12.13 8.39
N GLY A 217 5.56 -12.60 7.73
CA GLY A 217 5.83 -12.27 6.32
C GLY A 217 4.71 -12.74 5.40
N TRP A 218 4.17 -13.94 5.63
CA TRP A 218 3.04 -14.47 4.89
C TRP A 218 1.76 -13.63 5.10
N ARG A 219 1.45 -13.28 6.35
CA ARG A 219 0.31 -12.42 6.69
C ARG A 219 0.41 -11.07 5.98
N ASP A 220 1.59 -10.46 5.98
CA ASP A 220 1.84 -9.18 5.32
C ASP A 220 1.73 -9.27 3.79
N LEU A 221 2.19 -10.38 3.18
CA LEU A 221 2.02 -10.65 1.75
C LEU A 221 0.55 -10.75 1.36
N VAL A 222 -0.24 -11.59 2.05
CA VAL A 222 -1.64 -11.79 1.65
C VAL A 222 -2.50 -10.56 1.91
N SER A 223 -2.20 -9.77 2.95
CA SER A 223 -2.81 -8.45 3.17
C SER A 223 -2.52 -7.50 2.00
N LEU A 224 -1.27 -7.46 1.54
CA LEU A 224 -0.89 -6.65 0.39
C LEU A 224 -1.63 -7.09 -0.88
N LEU A 225 -1.61 -8.39 -1.19
CA LEU A 225 -2.32 -8.92 -2.37
C LEU A 225 -3.81 -8.60 -2.34
N SER A 226 -4.43 -8.70 -1.16
CA SER A 226 -5.84 -8.37 -0.98
C SER A 226 -6.10 -6.86 -1.15
N HIS A 227 -5.26 -6.01 -0.57
CA HIS A 227 -5.35 -4.56 -0.70
C HIS A 227 -5.30 -4.12 -2.16
N GLU A 228 -4.27 -4.57 -2.90
CA GLU A 228 -4.11 -4.22 -4.32
C GLU A 228 -5.24 -4.81 -5.19
N TYR A 229 -5.77 -5.99 -4.85
CA TYR A 229 -6.90 -6.57 -5.56
C TYR A 229 -8.20 -5.77 -5.31
N MET A 230 -8.43 -5.28 -4.09
CA MET A 230 -9.59 -4.45 -3.76
C MET A 230 -9.61 -3.13 -4.54
N HIS A 231 -8.46 -2.63 -4.93
CA HIS A 231 -8.38 -1.44 -5.77
C HIS A 231 -9.03 -1.60 -7.15
N LEU A 232 -9.27 -2.82 -7.62
CA LEU A 232 -10.06 -3.06 -8.83
C LEU A 232 -11.42 -2.34 -8.74
N TRP A 233 -12.08 -2.39 -7.57
CA TRP A 233 -13.33 -1.69 -7.32
C TRP A 233 -13.11 -0.31 -6.71
N ASN A 234 -12.35 -0.21 -5.64
CA ASN A 234 -12.14 1.02 -4.87
C ASN A 234 -10.77 1.61 -5.20
N VAL A 235 -10.66 2.25 -6.22
CA VAL A 235 -10.08 3.41 -6.88
C VAL A 235 -10.00 3.26 -8.41
N LYS A 236 -9.88 2.05 -8.95
CA LYS A 236 -9.72 1.92 -10.42
C LYS A 236 -11.05 2.07 -11.14
N ASP A 237 -12.12 1.54 -10.59
CA ASP A 237 -13.47 1.64 -11.15
C ASP A 237 -14.32 2.71 -10.45
N LEU A 238 -14.35 2.74 -9.11
CA LEU A 238 -14.92 3.83 -8.31
C LEU A 238 -13.83 4.85 -8.00
N ARG A 239 -13.79 5.97 -8.70
CA ARG A 239 -12.74 7.00 -8.57
C ARG A 239 -13.17 8.20 -7.74
N PRO A 240 -12.23 8.93 -7.11
CA PRO A 240 -12.52 10.29 -6.67
C PRO A 240 -13.00 11.13 -7.86
N LYS A 241 -14.04 11.95 -7.69
CA LYS A 241 -14.51 12.84 -8.75
C LYS A 241 -13.41 13.72 -9.34
N LYS A 242 -12.47 14.18 -8.50
CA LYS A 242 -11.30 14.96 -8.94
C LYS A 242 -10.37 14.20 -9.88
N TYR A 243 -10.38 12.85 -9.84
CA TYR A 243 -9.52 12.01 -10.70
C TYR A 243 -10.18 11.49 -11.96
N LEU A 244 -11.43 11.86 -12.22
CA LEU A 244 -12.10 11.50 -13.48
C LEU A 244 -11.41 12.15 -14.69
N ASN A 245 -10.94 13.39 -14.51
CA ASN A 245 -10.22 14.17 -15.51
C ASN A 245 -8.90 14.66 -14.92
N TYR A 246 -7.96 13.73 -14.69
CA TYR A 246 -6.65 14.06 -14.13
C TYR A 246 -5.73 14.71 -15.17
N ASP A 247 -4.84 15.57 -14.70
CA ASP A 247 -3.77 16.20 -15.47
C ASP A 247 -2.41 15.70 -14.93
N LEU A 248 -1.60 15.08 -15.81
CA LEU A 248 -0.27 14.58 -15.44
C LEU A 248 0.78 15.67 -15.28
N ASP A 249 0.49 16.90 -15.72
CA ASP A 249 1.43 18.02 -15.60
C ASP A 249 1.44 18.64 -14.20
N VAL A 250 0.47 18.30 -13.34
CA VAL A 250 0.31 18.86 -12.00
C VAL A 250 0.03 17.78 -10.96
N GLU A 251 0.44 18.06 -9.72
CA GLU A 251 0.11 17.18 -8.58
C GLU A 251 -1.40 17.08 -8.39
N GLN A 252 -1.93 15.87 -8.43
CA GLN A 252 -3.34 15.61 -8.19
C GLN A 252 -3.58 15.41 -6.70
N THR A 253 -4.40 16.24 -6.09
CA THR A 253 -4.74 16.15 -4.67
C THR A 253 -6.20 15.76 -4.46
N THR A 254 -6.46 15.00 -3.41
CA THR A 254 -7.81 14.67 -2.96
C THR A 254 -7.86 14.56 -1.44
N ASP A 255 -8.98 14.94 -0.85
CA ASP A 255 -9.22 14.83 0.58
C ASP A 255 -9.72 13.42 0.98
N LEU A 256 -9.75 12.46 0.02
CA LEU A 256 -10.43 11.17 0.16
C LEU A 256 -9.49 9.96 0.22
N LEU A 257 -8.16 10.13 0.39
CA LEU A 257 -7.27 8.96 0.50
C LEU A 257 -7.57 8.11 1.74
N TRP A 258 -8.14 8.70 2.79
CA TRP A 258 -8.64 7.94 3.94
C TRP A 258 -9.71 6.90 3.54
N TRP A 259 -10.50 7.17 2.47
CA TRP A 259 -11.49 6.25 1.92
C TRP A 259 -10.85 5.28 0.92
N PHE A 260 -10.10 5.82 -0.05
CA PHE A 260 -9.55 5.03 -1.14
C PHE A 260 -8.34 4.16 -0.73
N GLU A 261 -7.63 4.54 0.32
CA GLU A 261 -6.49 3.79 0.86
C GLU A 261 -6.78 3.20 2.25
N GLY A 262 -7.21 4.04 3.17
CA GLY A 262 -7.61 3.57 4.51
C GLY A 262 -8.79 2.59 4.44
N GLY A 263 -9.78 2.90 3.61
CA GLY A 263 -10.93 2.03 3.35
C GLY A 263 -10.55 0.75 2.63
N THR A 264 -9.66 0.81 1.65
CA THR A 264 -9.15 -0.38 0.96
C THR A 264 -8.32 -1.26 1.90
N SER A 265 -7.54 -0.66 2.82
CA SER A 265 -6.82 -1.42 3.86
C SER A 265 -7.79 -2.15 4.78
N TRP A 266 -8.82 -1.45 5.28
CA TRP A 266 -9.87 -2.06 6.10
C TRP A 266 -10.59 -3.20 5.36
N LEU A 267 -11.01 -2.95 4.12
CA LEU A 267 -11.76 -3.91 3.32
C LEU A 267 -10.89 -5.11 2.94
N GLY A 268 -9.63 -4.89 2.55
CA GLY A 268 -8.67 -5.94 2.22
C GLY A 268 -8.44 -6.91 3.37
N ASP A 269 -8.33 -6.40 4.61
CA ASP A 269 -8.16 -7.24 5.79
C ASP A 269 -9.45 -7.99 6.15
N VAL A 270 -10.62 -7.36 5.97
CA VAL A 270 -11.91 -8.04 6.12
C VAL A 270 -12.06 -9.16 5.10
N ILE A 271 -11.65 -8.95 3.85
CA ILE A 271 -11.61 -9.99 2.82
C ILE A 271 -10.64 -11.11 3.22
N CYS A 272 -9.45 -10.80 3.73
CA CYS A 272 -8.49 -11.81 4.18
C CYS A 272 -9.08 -12.75 5.24
N VAL A 273 -9.78 -12.22 6.25
CA VAL A 273 -10.35 -13.07 7.31
C VAL A 273 -11.59 -13.82 6.83
N ARG A 274 -12.44 -13.23 6.00
CA ARG A 274 -13.66 -13.86 5.46
C ARG A 274 -13.36 -14.94 4.45
N SER A 275 -12.34 -14.76 3.64
CA SER A 275 -11.90 -15.76 2.66
C SER A 275 -11.15 -16.95 3.29
N GLY A 276 -10.74 -16.82 4.57
CA GLY A 276 -10.00 -17.85 5.29
C GLY A 276 -8.50 -17.87 5.00
N VAL A 277 -7.95 -16.90 4.22
CA VAL A 277 -6.49 -16.77 4.08
C VAL A 277 -5.84 -16.28 5.38
N TRP A 278 -6.60 -15.57 6.21
CA TRP A 278 -6.29 -15.27 7.61
C TRP A 278 -7.23 -16.00 8.53
N SER A 279 -6.69 -16.48 9.63
CA SER A 279 -7.49 -16.84 10.80
C SER A 279 -7.98 -15.58 11.52
N GLU A 280 -8.94 -15.72 12.44
CA GLU A 280 -9.33 -14.63 13.34
C GLU A 280 -8.12 -14.13 14.16
N ASP A 281 -7.23 -15.02 14.59
CA ASP A 281 -6.01 -14.66 15.32
C ASP A 281 -5.07 -13.83 14.45
N ASP A 282 -4.91 -14.14 13.16
CA ASP A 282 -4.12 -13.33 12.24
C ASP A 282 -4.68 -11.92 12.11
N TYR A 283 -6.00 -11.78 11.99
CA TYR A 283 -6.67 -10.48 11.96
C TYR A 283 -6.42 -9.69 13.26
N ARG A 284 -6.56 -10.33 14.42
CA ARG A 284 -6.29 -9.72 15.73
C ARG A 284 -4.82 -9.31 15.88
N ILE A 285 -3.87 -10.13 15.41
CA ILE A 285 -2.43 -9.82 15.45
C ILE A 285 -2.14 -8.60 14.57
N ASP A 286 -2.69 -8.53 13.36
CA ASP A 286 -2.50 -7.37 12.49
C ASP A 286 -3.14 -6.12 13.07
N PHE A 287 -4.36 -6.22 13.60
CA PHE A 287 -5.04 -5.10 14.26
C PHE A 287 -4.23 -4.57 15.46
N LYS A 288 -3.64 -5.44 16.29
CA LYS A 288 -2.73 -5.05 17.38
C LYS A 288 -1.51 -4.26 16.83
N ARG A 289 -0.95 -4.69 15.69
CA ARG A 289 0.16 -3.98 15.02
C ARG A 289 -0.25 -2.56 14.59
N LYS A 290 -1.44 -2.38 14.05
CA LYS A 290 -2.02 -1.09 13.65
C LYS A 290 -2.27 -0.20 14.87
N MET A 291 -2.82 -0.76 15.92
CA MET A 291 -3.00 -0.05 17.20
C MET A 291 -1.67 0.41 17.82
N LYS A 292 -0.62 -0.41 17.78
CA LYS A 292 0.71 0.02 18.23
C LYS A 292 1.22 1.23 17.43
N ARG A 293 1.00 1.28 16.12
CA ARG A 293 1.34 2.45 15.28
C ARG A 293 0.52 3.68 15.66
N HIS A 294 -0.78 3.52 15.82
CA HIS A 294 -1.71 4.57 16.24
C HIS A 294 -1.32 5.21 17.58
N LEU A 295 -0.93 4.39 18.54
CA LEU A 295 -0.63 4.85 19.90
C LEU A 295 0.76 5.51 20.02
N ARG A 296 1.71 5.18 19.13
CA ARG A 296 3.08 5.75 19.15
C ARG A 296 3.17 7.19 18.66
N GLY A 297 2.22 7.67 17.87
CA GLY A 297 2.24 8.99 17.28
C GLY A 297 1.37 9.98 18.04
N ASP A 298 1.66 11.27 17.93
CA ASP A 298 0.82 12.40 18.40
C ASP A 298 0.18 13.18 17.23
N GLY A 299 0.35 12.70 16.00
CA GLY A 299 -0.15 13.35 14.79
C GLY A 299 -1.66 13.60 14.81
N ASN A 300 -2.44 12.73 15.47
CA ASN A 300 -3.89 12.90 15.62
C ASN A 300 -4.30 14.20 16.34
N SER A 301 -3.44 14.78 17.19
CA SER A 301 -3.66 16.08 17.81
C SER A 301 -3.34 17.27 16.90
N LYS A 302 -2.68 17.00 15.76
CA LYS A 302 -2.12 18.03 14.85
C LYS A 302 -2.80 18.07 13.50
N GLN A 303 -3.21 16.91 12.97
CA GLN A 303 -3.69 16.74 11.60
C GLN A 303 -5.00 15.93 11.58
N THR A 304 -5.93 16.30 10.71
CA THR A 304 -7.15 15.54 10.43
C THR A 304 -6.92 14.51 9.31
N LEU A 305 -7.85 13.58 9.13
CA LEU A 305 -7.79 12.60 8.03
C LEU A 305 -7.91 13.25 6.65
N ALA A 306 -8.76 14.27 6.50
CA ALA A 306 -8.88 15.03 5.26
C ALA A 306 -7.59 15.78 4.93
N GLU A 307 -6.99 16.48 5.92
CA GLU A 307 -5.67 17.11 5.74
C GLU A 307 -4.58 16.10 5.38
N SER A 308 -4.52 14.96 6.07
CA SER A 308 -3.55 13.90 5.76
C SER A 308 -3.68 13.37 4.34
N SER A 309 -4.91 13.24 3.85
CA SER A 309 -5.20 12.83 2.48
C SER A 309 -4.76 13.90 1.47
N HIS A 310 -5.11 15.16 1.72
CA HIS A 310 -4.80 16.28 0.84
C HIS A 310 -3.30 16.53 0.70
N GLU A 311 -2.59 16.43 1.82
CA GLU A 311 -1.17 16.74 1.95
C GLU A 311 -0.24 15.54 1.67
N ALA A 312 -0.76 14.46 1.08
CA ALA A 312 -0.01 13.22 0.84
C ALA A 312 1.32 13.45 0.11
N TRP A 313 1.35 14.33 -0.91
CA TRP A 313 2.56 14.65 -1.67
C TRP A 313 3.67 15.24 -0.81
N ILE A 314 3.31 16.03 0.21
CA ILE A 314 4.27 16.71 1.10
C ILE A 314 4.66 15.79 2.24
N HIS A 315 3.66 15.18 2.91
CA HIS A 315 3.89 14.48 4.16
C HIS A 315 4.19 13.00 4.03
N LEU A 316 3.65 12.31 3.01
CA LEU A 316 3.90 10.89 2.81
C LEU A 316 5.05 10.66 1.83
N TYR A 317 5.00 11.29 0.64
CA TYR A 317 5.96 11.04 -0.42
C TYR A 317 7.26 11.84 -0.30
N ARG A 318 7.25 12.97 0.43
CA ARG A 318 8.43 13.79 0.74
C ARG A 318 8.53 14.09 2.24
N PRO A 319 8.58 13.06 3.09
CA PRO A 319 8.52 13.27 4.53
C PRO A 319 9.74 14.04 5.03
N ASN A 320 9.49 15.10 5.81
CA ASN A 320 10.55 15.71 6.59
C ASN A 320 10.88 14.86 7.84
N PRO A 321 12.05 15.04 8.45
CA PRO A 321 12.47 14.23 9.59
C PRO A 321 11.56 14.32 10.84
N HIS A 322 10.77 15.39 10.96
CA HIS A 322 9.82 15.59 12.06
C HIS A 322 8.39 15.12 11.73
N ALA A 323 8.18 14.57 10.53
CA ALA A 323 6.85 14.19 10.06
C ALA A 323 6.09 13.27 11.03
N THR A 324 6.78 12.35 11.71
CA THR A 324 6.18 11.43 12.68
C THR A 324 5.59 12.12 13.91
N GLU A 325 5.92 13.37 14.16
CA GLU A 325 5.49 14.14 15.34
C GLU A 325 4.19 14.92 15.09
N HIS A 326 3.86 15.20 13.84
CA HIS A 326 2.77 16.09 13.50
C HIS A 326 1.86 15.62 12.38
N ARG A 327 2.14 14.45 11.78
CA ARG A 327 1.29 13.85 10.75
C ARG A 327 0.70 12.53 11.21
N ILE A 328 -0.42 12.17 10.58
CA ILE A 328 -1.01 10.83 10.63
C ILE A 328 -0.88 10.13 9.28
N SER A 329 -1.09 8.82 9.27
CA SER A 329 -1.21 8.06 8.03
C SER A 329 -2.68 7.87 7.70
N TYR A 330 -3.14 8.39 6.57
CA TYR A 330 -4.50 8.16 6.10
C TYR A 330 -4.79 6.67 5.83
N TYR A 331 -3.77 5.83 5.62
CA TYR A 331 -3.90 4.37 5.61
C TYR A 331 -4.33 3.85 6.99
N ASN A 332 -3.46 4.01 7.98
CA ASN A 332 -3.67 3.43 9.32
C ASN A 332 -4.82 4.09 10.08
N GLU A 333 -4.86 5.43 10.10
CA GLU A 333 -5.90 6.17 10.83
C GLU A 333 -7.24 6.12 10.09
N GLY A 334 -7.23 6.11 8.74
CA GLY A 334 -8.43 5.92 7.93
C GLY A 334 -9.06 4.56 8.16
N GLU A 335 -8.24 3.50 8.19
CA GLU A 335 -8.70 2.15 8.52
C GLU A 335 -9.33 2.06 9.90
N LEU A 336 -8.67 2.63 10.94
CA LEU A 336 -9.19 2.63 12.30
C LEU A 336 -10.47 3.47 12.44
N ALA A 337 -10.57 4.61 11.75
CA ALA A 337 -11.77 5.42 11.70
C ALA A 337 -12.94 4.67 11.05
N LEU A 338 -12.68 3.98 9.95
CA LEU A 338 -13.69 3.18 9.26
C LEU A 338 -14.07 1.91 10.04
N PHE A 339 -13.15 1.30 10.76
CA PHE A 339 -13.48 0.25 11.73
C PHE A 339 -14.45 0.75 12.81
N CYS A 340 -14.26 1.97 13.30
CA CYS A 340 -15.19 2.58 14.27
C CYS A 340 -16.56 2.86 13.65
N LEU A 341 -16.59 3.32 12.40
CA LEU A 341 -17.82 3.54 11.64
C LEU A 341 -18.57 2.22 11.40
N ASP A 342 -17.86 1.15 11.00
CA ASP A 342 -18.43 -0.17 10.79
C ASP A 342 -19.07 -0.75 12.06
N ALA A 343 -18.40 -0.62 13.21
CA ALA A 343 -18.94 -1.02 14.49
C ALA A 343 -20.30 -0.33 14.79
N GLU A 344 -20.42 0.97 14.48
CA GLU A 344 -21.67 1.70 14.68
C GLU A 344 -22.74 1.32 13.66
N ILE A 345 -22.38 1.08 12.40
CA ILE A 345 -23.30 0.55 11.36
C ILE A 345 -23.86 -0.80 11.80
N ARG A 346 -23.00 -1.75 12.19
CA ARG A 346 -23.41 -3.08 12.64
C ARG A 346 -24.26 -3.03 13.91
N ARG A 347 -23.89 -2.16 14.85
CA ARG A 347 -24.67 -1.96 16.09
C ARG A 347 -26.11 -1.53 15.78
N ARG A 348 -26.30 -0.56 14.87
CA ARG A 348 -27.61 -0.02 14.49
C ARG A 348 -28.42 -1.02 13.68
N SER A 349 -27.81 -1.63 12.71
CA SER A 349 -28.45 -2.65 11.87
C SER A 349 -28.58 -4.01 12.55
N LYS A 350 -28.15 -4.14 13.82
CA LYS A 350 -28.11 -5.43 14.54
C LYS A 350 -27.36 -6.52 13.78
N GLY A 351 -26.30 -6.12 13.06
CA GLY A 351 -25.45 -7.00 12.25
C GLY A 351 -25.97 -7.30 10.84
N ASN A 352 -27.11 -6.71 10.44
CA ASN A 352 -27.68 -6.95 9.10
C ASN A 352 -27.02 -6.11 8.00
N SER A 353 -26.23 -5.10 8.35
CA SER A 353 -25.46 -4.26 7.44
C SER A 353 -24.07 -4.02 8.01
N GLY A 354 -23.09 -3.80 7.13
CA GLY A 354 -21.73 -3.46 7.44
C GLY A 354 -21.16 -2.48 6.41
N LEU A 355 -20.01 -1.95 6.69
CA LEU A 355 -19.35 -0.97 5.84
C LEU A 355 -19.01 -1.52 4.45
N GLU A 356 -18.74 -2.83 4.34
CA GLU A 356 -18.47 -3.50 3.06
C GLU A 356 -19.64 -3.37 2.07
N LEU A 357 -20.87 -3.40 2.57
CA LEU A 357 -22.06 -3.23 1.73
C LEU A 357 -22.17 -1.77 1.22
N LEU A 358 -21.71 -0.80 2.01
CA LEU A 358 -21.65 0.59 1.58
C LEU A 358 -20.65 0.78 0.44
N PHE A 359 -19.48 0.15 0.50
CA PHE A 359 -18.52 0.13 -0.61
C PHE A 359 -19.15 -0.45 -1.89
N ALA A 360 -19.81 -1.59 -1.77
CA ALA A 360 -20.47 -2.24 -2.90
C ALA A 360 -21.60 -1.37 -3.50
N GLU A 361 -22.39 -0.70 -2.65
CA GLU A 361 -23.46 0.20 -3.09
C GLU A 361 -22.92 1.44 -3.81
N LEU A 362 -21.89 2.08 -3.27
CA LEU A 362 -21.24 3.23 -3.90
C LEU A 362 -20.64 2.84 -5.25
N TRP A 363 -19.94 1.70 -5.31
CA TRP A 363 -19.41 1.21 -6.58
C TRP A 363 -20.53 0.96 -7.61
N LYS A 364 -21.61 0.30 -7.26
CA LYS A 364 -22.73 0.04 -8.17
C LYS A 364 -23.34 1.33 -8.73
N LYS A 365 -23.40 2.39 -7.93
CA LYS A 365 -24.00 3.67 -8.30
C LYS A 365 -23.06 4.61 -9.06
N HIS A 366 -21.75 4.55 -8.78
CA HIS A 366 -20.80 5.57 -9.18
C HIS A 366 -19.53 5.01 -9.85
N ASN A 367 -19.53 3.73 -10.28
CA ASN A 367 -18.43 3.19 -11.08
C ASN A 367 -18.27 3.99 -12.40
N ARG A 368 -17.15 3.82 -13.08
CA ARG A 368 -16.80 4.58 -14.29
C ARG A 368 -17.80 4.47 -15.43
N ASN A 369 -18.60 3.40 -15.47
CA ASN A 369 -19.61 3.17 -16.51
C ASN A 369 -21.00 3.68 -16.11
N SER A 370 -21.16 4.21 -14.90
CA SER A 370 -22.43 4.73 -14.40
C SER A 370 -22.77 6.10 -15.03
N PRO A 371 -24.03 6.51 -15.04
CA PRO A 371 -24.42 7.84 -15.53
C PRO A 371 -23.84 9.01 -14.73
N ASN A 372 -23.43 8.77 -13.49
CA ASN A 372 -22.82 9.77 -12.61
C ASN A 372 -21.58 9.16 -11.93
N PRO A 373 -20.47 9.01 -12.68
CA PRO A 373 -19.28 8.35 -12.20
C PRO A 373 -18.54 9.16 -11.13
N GLY A 374 -17.81 8.43 -10.28
CA GLY A 374 -16.94 9.00 -9.26
C GLY A 374 -17.69 9.44 -8.00
N VAL A 375 -16.93 9.49 -6.90
CA VAL A 375 -17.44 9.86 -5.58
C VAL A 375 -16.67 11.03 -4.99
N GLY A 376 -17.39 11.83 -4.20
CA GLY A 376 -16.89 12.78 -3.23
C GLY A 376 -17.49 12.47 -1.86
N GLU A 377 -17.22 13.28 -0.86
CA GLU A 377 -17.84 13.12 0.46
C GLU A 377 -19.37 13.16 0.41
N ALA A 378 -19.94 13.97 -0.50
CA ALA A 378 -21.39 14.09 -0.64
C ALA A 378 -22.05 12.75 -0.97
N GLU A 379 -21.47 11.96 -1.87
CA GLU A 379 -21.98 10.64 -2.25
C GLU A 379 -21.83 9.63 -1.12
N ILE A 380 -20.69 9.66 -0.39
CA ILE A 380 -20.46 8.81 0.77
C ILE A 380 -21.48 9.14 1.88
N PHE A 381 -21.71 10.41 2.17
CA PHE A 381 -22.70 10.84 3.16
C PHE A 381 -24.13 10.50 2.73
N ALA A 382 -24.47 10.68 1.45
CA ALA A 382 -25.77 10.30 0.93
C ALA A 382 -26.02 8.79 1.06
N ALA A 383 -25.03 7.96 0.78
CA ALA A 383 -25.13 6.52 0.95
C ALA A 383 -25.28 6.13 2.42
N LEU A 384 -24.55 6.77 3.34
CA LEU A 384 -24.72 6.56 4.79
C LEU A 384 -26.11 6.94 5.28
N HIS A 385 -26.74 7.97 4.70
CA HIS A 385 -28.10 8.36 5.06
C HIS A 385 -29.15 7.30 4.77
N THR A 386 -28.89 6.37 3.89
CA THR A 386 -29.81 5.26 3.58
C THR A 386 -29.81 4.16 4.65
N ILE A 387 -28.79 4.13 5.50
CA ILE A 387 -28.66 3.17 6.61
C ILE A 387 -29.45 3.66 7.83
N GLU A 388 -29.97 2.74 8.64
CA GLU A 388 -30.66 3.07 9.88
C GLU A 388 -29.81 3.98 10.80
N GLY A 389 -30.36 5.16 11.14
CA GLY A 389 -29.64 6.18 11.90
C GLY A 389 -28.65 7.01 11.09
N GLY A 390 -28.81 7.08 9.78
CA GLY A 390 -27.90 7.72 8.83
C GLY A 390 -27.41 9.12 9.19
N SER A 391 -28.28 10.01 9.70
CA SER A 391 -27.86 11.36 10.14
C SER A 391 -26.78 11.32 11.23
N ARG A 392 -26.85 10.35 12.16
CA ARG A 392 -25.85 10.17 13.20
C ARG A 392 -24.57 9.54 12.66
N LEU A 393 -24.68 8.60 11.72
CA LEU A 393 -23.52 8.01 11.03
C LEU A 393 -22.74 9.06 10.24
N VAL A 394 -23.45 9.94 9.54
CA VAL A 394 -22.84 11.08 8.84
C VAL A 394 -22.16 12.03 9.82
N GLY A 395 -22.82 12.37 10.96
CA GLY A 395 -22.22 13.19 11.99
C GLY A 395 -20.94 12.57 12.54
N MET A 396 -20.96 11.26 12.87
CA MET A 396 -19.78 10.53 13.32
C MET A 396 -18.66 10.56 12.28
N LEU A 397 -18.98 10.26 11.02
CA LEU A 397 -17.96 10.24 9.97
C LEU A 397 -17.35 11.62 9.74
N ARG A 398 -18.14 12.70 9.77
CA ARG A 398 -17.63 14.08 9.69
C ARG A 398 -16.63 14.38 10.81
N THR A 399 -16.95 14.04 12.05
CA THR A 399 -16.02 14.18 13.18
C THR A 399 -14.73 13.39 12.95
N LEU A 400 -14.83 12.13 12.55
CA LEU A 400 -13.66 11.27 12.27
C LEU A 400 -12.74 11.82 11.17
N ILE A 401 -13.30 12.51 10.17
CA ILE A 401 -12.54 13.00 9.01
C ILE A 401 -11.98 14.40 9.24
N HIS A 402 -12.79 15.32 9.80
CA HIS A 402 -12.50 16.75 9.80
C HIS A 402 -12.10 17.30 11.18
N GLU A 403 -12.24 16.52 12.24
CA GLU A 403 -11.81 16.94 13.56
C GLU A 403 -10.52 16.24 13.97
N LYS A 404 -9.65 16.97 14.68
CA LYS A 404 -8.44 16.40 15.27
C LYS A 404 -8.80 15.54 16.46
N GLY A 405 -8.13 14.42 16.59
CA GLY A 405 -8.37 13.50 17.70
C GLY A 405 -8.24 12.05 17.25
N ARG A 406 -8.12 11.17 18.20
CA ARG A 406 -8.04 9.74 17.94
C ARG A 406 -9.41 9.14 17.71
N PRO A 407 -9.60 8.26 16.71
CA PRO A 407 -10.83 7.51 16.56
C PRO A 407 -11.15 6.68 17.82
N PRO A 408 -12.44 6.51 18.20
CA PRO A 408 -12.85 5.85 19.44
C PRO A 408 -12.78 4.31 19.32
N VAL A 409 -11.60 3.76 19.05
CA VAL A 409 -11.39 2.33 18.78
C VAL A 409 -11.78 1.46 19.97
N ASN A 410 -11.55 1.92 21.21
CA ASN A 410 -11.94 1.17 22.40
C ASN A 410 -13.47 0.97 22.50
N ASP A 411 -14.25 1.96 22.09
CA ASP A 411 -15.73 1.85 22.12
C ASP A 411 -16.24 0.97 20.97
N ALA A 412 -15.58 1.02 19.82
CA ALA A 412 -15.84 0.08 18.73
C ALA A 412 -15.55 -1.36 19.15
N MET A 413 -14.42 -1.62 19.81
CA MET A 413 -14.10 -2.95 20.35
C MET A 413 -15.11 -3.44 21.37
N LYS A 414 -15.56 -2.58 22.32
CA LYS A 414 -16.64 -2.92 23.25
C LYS A 414 -17.94 -3.28 22.52
N THR A 415 -18.27 -2.55 21.45
CA THR A 415 -19.43 -2.84 20.59
C THR A 415 -19.35 -4.25 20.01
N PHE A 416 -18.17 -4.71 19.65
CA PHE A 416 -17.89 -6.06 19.18
C PHE A 416 -17.77 -7.11 20.32
N GLY A 417 -17.92 -6.72 21.58
CA GLY A 417 -17.77 -7.61 22.73
C GLY A 417 -16.31 -7.98 23.02
N LEU A 418 -15.38 -7.12 22.62
CA LEU A 418 -13.97 -7.28 22.82
C LEU A 418 -13.42 -6.21 23.77
N LEU A 419 -12.39 -6.57 24.53
CA LEU A 419 -11.66 -5.66 25.38
C LEU A 419 -10.28 -5.38 24.76
N LEU A 420 -10.06 -4.12 24.36
CA LEU A 420 -8.76 -3.63 23.92
C LEU A 420 -8.08 -2.94 25.10
N THR A 421 -6.90 -3.38 25.45
CA THR A 421 -6.06 -2.73 26.46
C THR A 421 -4.69 -2.39 25.89
N SER A 422 -4.13 -1.28 26.35
CA SER A 422 -2.77 -0.86 26.02
C SER A 422 -2.04 -0.52 27.33
N GLY A 423 -0.80 -0.97 27.47
CA GLY A 423 -0.03 -0.80 28.69
C GLY A 423 1.37 -1.36 28.59
N LYS A 424 2.05 -1.51 29.73
CA LYS A 424 3.25 -2.32 29.80
C LYS A 424 2.89 -3.79 29.51
N GLU A 425 3.80 -4.54 28.87
CA GLU A 425 3.60 -5.98 28.66
C GLU A 425 3.39 -6.66 30.03
N GLU A 426 2.14 -7.04 30.34
CA GLU A 426 1.88 -8.03 31.37
C GLU A 426 2.24 -9.37 30.75
N LYS A 427 3.01 -10.19 31.46
CA LYS A 427 3.27 -11.58 31.05
C LYS A 427 1.91 -12.28 30.96
N ASP A 428 1.56 -12.77 29.77
CA ASP A 428 0.38 -13.62 29.62
C ASP A 428 0.58 -14.89 30.46
N ASP A 429 -0.29 -15.12 31.43
CA ASP A 429 -0.29 -16.30 32.32
C ASP A 429 -0.64 -17.62 31.59
N ASP A 430 -0.86 -17.56 30.28
CA ASP A 430 -1.31 -18.73 29.47
C ASP A 430 -0.17 -19.48 28.75
N ASP A 431 1.09 -19.08 28.92
CA ASP A 431 2.23 -19.88 28.44
C ASP A 431 2.64 -20.90 29.52
N ASP A 432 2.10 -22.13 29.43
CA ASP A 432 2.41 -23.32 30.26
C ASP A 432 3.87 -23.78 30.18
N PHE A 433 4.79 -22.98 29.62
CA PHE A 433 6.23 -23.13 29.77
C PHE A 433 6.67 -22.29 30.97
N LYS A 434 6.77 -22.94 32.12
CA LYS A 434 7.43 -22.41 33.33
C LYS A 434 8.83 -21.86 32.97
N ALA A 435 8.89 -20.60 32.53
CA ALA A 435 10.11 -19.84 32.55
C ALA A 435 10.43 -19.51 34.03
N ASP A 436 11.60 -19.89 34.45
CA ASP A 436 12.17 -19.65 35.77
C ASP A 436 11.94 -18.18 36.22
N GLU A 437 11.08 -17.98 37.21
CA GLU A 437 10.61 -16.66 37.70
C GLU A 437 11.70 -15.77 38.30
N SER A 438 12.96 -16.20 38.27
CA SER A 438 14.08 -15.53 38.93
C SER A 438 14.90 -14.59 38.02
N LYS A 439 14.55 -14.40 36.74
CA LYS A 439 15.30 -13.56 35.80
C LYS A 439 14.40 -12.54 35.09
N GLU A 440 14.04 -11.46 35.77
CA GLU A 440 13.77 -10.22 35.05
C GLU A 440 15.04 -9.88 34.26
N GLY A 441 14.94 -9.91 32.92
CA GLY A 441 16.03 -9.49 32.07
C GLY A 441 16.34 -8.01 32.36
N PRO A 442 17.58 -7.56 32.18
CA PRO A 442 17.94 -6.17 32.46
C PRO A 442 17.05 -5.21 31.71
N SER A 443 16.63 -4.13 32.41
CA SER A 443 15.76 -3.08 31.85
C SER A 443 16.31 -2.56 30.51
N ARG A 444 15.42 -2.29 29.56
CA ARG A 444 15.79 -1.77 28.25
C ARG A 444 15.92 -0.25 28.33
N GLY A 445 17.15 0.22 28.49
CA GLY A 445 17.44 1.65 28.44
C GLY A 445 17.19 2.24 27.05
N TRP A 446 16.65 3.46 27.00
CA TRP A 446 16.21 4.11 25.78
C TRP A 446 16.49 5.60 25.77
N LEU A 447 16.79 6.13 24.58
CA LEU A 447 17.06 7.55 24.34
C LEU A 447 15.97 8.22 23.47
N GLY A 448 14.98 7.47 23.00
CA GLY A 448 13.93 7.99 22.14
C GLY A 448 14.42 8.44 20.77
N LEU A 449 15.35 7.67 20.17
CA LEU A 449 15.97 8.01 18.90
C LEU A 449 15.68 6.95 17.84
N ARG A 450 15.32 7.40 16.64
CA ARG A 450 15.47 6.59 15.43
C ARG A 450 16.80 6.89 14.81
N LEU A 451 17.59 5.85 14.58
CA LEU A 451 18.94 5.94 14.06
C LEU A 451 19.02 5.37 12.65
N THR A 452 19.87 5.96 11.83
CA THR A 452 20.18 5.48 10.48
C THR A 452 21.66 5.23 10.36
N GLU A 453 22.01 4.03 9.89
CA GLU A 453 23.37 3.61 9.62
C GLU A 453 23.67 3.84 8.14
N ARG A 454 24.58 4.77 7.83
CA ARG A 454 24.97 5.05 6.45
C ARG A 454 26.45 5.40 6.38
N SER A 455 27.17 4.72 5.50
CA SER A 455 28.62 4.96 5.27
C SER A 455 29.47 4.92 6.55
N GLY A 456 29.13 3.98 7.47
CA GLY A 456 29.83 3.84 8.75
C GLY A 456 29.52 4.92 9.79
N LEU A 457 28.56 5.80 9.52
CA LEU A 457 28.09 6.82 10.46
C LEU A 457 26.72 6.45 11.02
N LEU A 458 26.53 6.65 12.33
CA LEU A 458 25.28 6.43 13.03
C LEU A 458 24.60 7.77 13.30
N LYS A 459 23.58 8.13 12.52
CA LYS A 459 22.93 9.42 12.59
C LYS A 459 21.53 9.36 13.16
N ILE A 460 21.15 10.42 13.89
CA ILE A 460 19.78 10.63 14.36
C ILE A 460 18.92 10.98 13.13
N SER A 461 17.93 10.15 12.83
CA SER A 461 17.00 10.36 11.70
C SER A 461 15.62 10.86 12.14
N ALA A 462 15.21 10.58 13.39
CA ALA A 462 14.00 11.11 14.00
C ALA A 462 14.06 10.98 15.53
N PHE A 463 13.18 11.73 16.21
CA PHE A 463 12.88 11.51 17.62
C PHE A 463 11.62 10.67 17.75
N GLU A 464 11.61 9.76 18.69
CA GLU A 464 10.43 9.01 19.10
C GLU A 464 9.82 9.67 20.34
N ILE A 465 8.56 9.38 20.65
CA ILE A 465 7.86 10.02 21.76
C ILE A 465 7.63 8.98 22.87
N PRO A 466 8.02 9.31 24.12
CA PRO A 466 8.83 10.45 24.59
C PRO A 466 10.33 10.26 24.23
N SER A 467 11.06 11.37 24.08
CA SER A 467 12.51 11.33 23.87
C SER A 467 13.23 12.25 24.84
N PRO A 468 14.12 11.74 25.73
CA PRO A 468 14.95 12.59 26.55
C PRO A 468 15.96 13.42 25.76
N MET A 469 16.26 13.01 24.52
CA MET A 469 17.23 13.68 23.63
C MET A 469 16.65 14.87 22.85
N ARG A 470 15.31 15.04 22.79
CA ARG A 470 14.63 15.93 21.87
C ARG A 470 15.06 17.42 21.96
N ASN A 471 15.38 17.91 23.16
CA ASN A 471 15.75 19.31 23.37
C ASN A 471 17.27 19.54 23.39
N ILE A 472 18.08 18.49 23.28
CA ILE A 472 19.54 18.54 23.42
C ILE A 472 20.30 18.06 22.18
N ALA A 473 19.67 17.21 21.35
CA ALA A 473 20.22 16.76 20.08
C ALA A 473 19.43 17.30 18.90
N GLN A 474 19.97 17.16 17.69
CA GLN A 474 19.32 17.55 16.43
C GLN A 474 19.29 16.35 15.46
N ILE A 475 18.30 16.34 14.59
CA ILE A 475 18.29 15.41 13.47
C ILE A 475 19.49 15.69 12.58
N GLY A 476 20.17 14.60 12.18
CA GLY A 476 21.43 14.65 11.45
C GLY A 476 22.68 14.62 12.32
N ASP A 477 22.58 14.81 13.64
CA ASP A 477 23.71 14.58 14.55
C ASP A 477 24.17 13.13 14.44
N GLU A 478 25.47 12.91 14.40
CA GLU A 478 26.09 11.59 14.51
C GLU A 478 26.29 11.24 15.98
N ILE A 479 25.90 10.05 16.40
CA ILE A 479 26.28 9.50 17.71
C ILE A 479 27.63 8.82 17.55
N VAL A 480 28.67 9.45 18.09
CA VAL A 480 30.05 8.98 17.96
C VAL A 480 30.43 8.02 19.07
N ALA A 481 30.07 8.36 20.32
CA ALA A 481 30.41 7.55 21.48
C ALA A 481 29.41 7.74 22.62
N ILE A 482 29.24 6.72 23.43
CA ILE A 482 28.47 6.72 24.69
C ILE A 482 29.43 6.37 25.84
N SER A 483 29.54 7.24 26.85
CA SER A 483 30.45 7.12 27.99
C SER A 483 31.91 6.78 27.61
N GLY A 484 32.39 7.40 26.50
CA GLY A 484 33.73 7.22 25.98
C GLY A 484 33.94 5.99 25.09
N GLN A 485 32.97 5.13 24.93
CA GLN A 485 33.01 3.99 24.01
C GLN A 485 32.37 4.35 22.67
N ARG A 486 33.11 4.12 21.60
CA ARG A 486 32.62 4.38 20.26
C ARG A 486 31.49 3.42 19.88
N VAL A 487 30.44 3.96 19.25
CA VAL A 487 29.30 3.18 18.72
C VAL A 487 29.23 3.34 17.20
N HIS A 488 28.86 2.28 16.49
CA HIS A 488 28.80 2.25 15.03
C HIS A 488 27.41 1.86 14.52
N THR A 489 26.67 1.12 15.34
CA THR A 489 25.37 0.55 14.96
C THR A 489 24.31 0.87 16.00
N THR A 490 23.06 0.80 15.57
CA THR A 490 21.91 0.86 16.49
C THR A 490 21.95 -0.25 17.54
N LYS A 491 22.52 -1.40 17.18
CA LYS A 491 22.70 -2.52 18.11
C LYS A 491 23.68 -2.17 19.22
N ASP A 492 24.80 -1.51 18.89
CA ASP A 492 25.78 -1.08 19.91
C ASP A 492 25.14 -0.15 20.93
N VAL A 493 24.33 0.81 20.45
CA VAL A 493 23.59 1.74 21.33
C VAL A 493 22.66 0.97 22.27
N LYS A 494 21.85 0.05 21.74
CA LYS A 494 20.92 -0.76 22.54
C LYS A 494 21.65 -1.62 23.58
N GLU A 495 22.72 -2.27 23.19
CA GLU A 495 23.53 -3.10 24.08
C GLU A 495 24.14 -2.26 25.21
N TYR A 496 24.66 -1.07 24.86
CA TYR A 496 25.25 -0.15 25.83
C TYR A 496 24.25 0.37 26.86
N LEU A 497 23.01 0.63 26.44
CA LEU A 497 21.94 1.19 27.29
C LEU A 497 21.21 0.13 28.14
N LYS A 498 21.46 -1.14 27.87
CA LYS A 498 20.83 -2.26 28.57
C LYS A 498 21.18 -2.22 30.08
N GLY A 499 20.14 -2.22 30.91
CA GLY A 499 20.29 -2.17 32.38
C GLY A 499 20.67 -0.81 32.95
N LYS A 500 20.59 0.28 32.12
CA LYS A 500 21.01 1.62 32.54
C LYS A 500 19.86 2.61 32.70
N VAL A 501 18.65 2.13 32.88
CA VAL A 501 17.49 3.00 33.14
C VAL A 501 17.70 3.78 34.44
N GLY A 502 17.55 5.12 34.39
CA GLY A 502 17.83 6.04 35.50
C GLY A 502 19.29 6.51 35.59
N ASP A 503 20.20 5.92 34.81
CA ASP A 503 21.59 6.39 34.79
C ASP A 503 21.74 7.61 33.90
N GLU A 504 22.58 8.56 34.30
CA GLU A 504 23.04 9.63 33.42
C GLU A 504 24.22 9.14 32.56
N VAL A 505 24.09 9.22 31.24
CA VAL A 505 25.13 8.84 30.29
C VAL A 505 25.70 10.04 29.56
N LYS A 506 27.00 10.05 29.33
CA LYS A 506 27.69 11.06 28.49
C LYS A 506 27.70 10.58 27.08
N ILE A 507 27.18 11.40 26.15
CA ILE A 507 27.14 11.11 24.73
C ILE A 507 27.99 12.13 23.99
N ALA A 508 28.88 11.66 23.12
CA ALA A 508 29.60 12.49 22.17
C ALA A 508 28.83 12.51 20.84
N LEU A 509 28.27 13.66 20.48
CA LEU A 509 27.66 13.91 19.19
C LEU A 509 28.64 14.61 18.26
N ALA A 510 28.56 14.35 16.95
CA ALA A 510 29.18 15.20 15.93
C ALA A 510 28.09 15.91 15.12
N ARG A 511 28.15 17.25 15.12
CA ARG A 511 27.25 18.13 14.38
C ARG A 511 28.06 19.02 13.46
N GLN A 512 27.88 18.92 12.16
CA GLN A 512 28.60 19.71 11.17
C GLN A 512 30.12 19.70 11.39
N GLY A 513 30.69 18.54 11.72
CA GLY A 513 32.12 18.38 12.02
C GLY A 513 32.57 18.81 13.42
N ARG A 514 31.68 19.35 14.24
CA ARG A 514 32.00 19.78 15.62
C ARG A 514 31.55 18.73 16.63
N MET A 515 32.43 18.35 17.55
CA MET A 515 32.10 17.47 18.66
C MET A 515 31.31 18.22 19.75
N ILE A 516 30.20 17.65 20.18
CA ILE A 516 29.30 18.21 21.19
C ILE A 516 29.11 17.15 22.28
N PRO A 517 29.72 17.31 23.45
CA PRO A 517 29.44 16.45 24.59
C PRO A 517 28.09 16.84 25.21
N ILE A 518 27.26 15.85 25.49
CA ILE A 518 25.98 16.03 26.20
C ILE A 518 25.87 14.99 27.30
N CYS A 519 25.05 15.28 28.31
CA CYS A 519 24.61 14.33 29.32
C CYS A 519 23.11 14.14 29.22
N VAL A 520 22.66 12.91 29.38
CA VAL A 520 21.23 12.57 29.28
C VAL A 520 20.92 11.40 30.21
N GLU A 521 19.80 11.49 30.89
CA GLU A 521 19.25 10.39 31.67
C GLU A 521 18.63 9.35 30.74
N VAL A 522 19.01 8.09 30.91
CA VAL A 522 18.46 6.95 30.17
C VAL A 522 17.08 6.63 30.75
N VAL A 523 16.07 6.69 29.91
CA VAL A 523 14.71 6.31 30.31
C VAL A 523 14.42 4.85 29.95
N GLU A 524 13.35 4.28 30.49
CA GLU A 524 12.88 2.96 30.08
C GLU A 524 12.28 3.00 28.68
N GLU A 525 12.63 2.04 27.81
CA GLU A 525 12.00 1.92 26.50
C GLU A 525 10.49 1.70 26.67
N PRO A 526 9.64 2.58 26.12
CA PRO A 526 8.21 2.41 26.26
C PRO A 526 7.75 1.06 25.68
N GLN A 527 7.32 0.16 26.54
CA GLN A 527 6.73 -1.12 26.14
C GLN A 527 5.26 -0.86 25.83
N LEU A 528 4.93 -0.76 24.56
CA LEU A 528 3.55 -0.63 24.12
C LEU A 528 2.99 -2.01 23.78
N ALA A 529 2.54 -2.73 24.81
CA ALA A 529 1.73 -3.91 24.62
C ALA A 529 0.29 -3.50 24.26
N VAL A 530 -0.25 -4.13 23.25
CA VAL A 530 -1.67 -4.04 22.90
C VAL A 530 -2.24 -5.45 22.97
N THR A 531 -3.25 -5.63 23.79
CA THR A 531 -3.94 -6.92 23.91
C THR A 531 -5.42 -6.78 23.52
N ILE A 532 -5.97 -7.84 22.92
CA ILE A 532 -7.38 -7.95 22.59
C ILE A 532 -7.90 -9.21 23.27
N LYS A 533 -8.77 -9.04 24.28
CA LYS A 533 -9.37 -10.16 25.04
C LYS A 533 -10.85 -10.31 24.69
N GLY A 534 -11.37 -11.51 24.82
CA GLY A 534 -12.79 -11.85 24.58
C GLY A 534 -12.99 -12.63 23.27
N LYS A 535 -14.12 -13.34 23.20
CA LYS A 535 -14.49 -14.16 22.04
C LYS A 535 -15.21 -13.36 20.93
N GLY A 536 -15.54 -12.09 21.20
CA GLY A 536 -16.41 -11.31 20.32
C GLY A 536 -17.88 -11.77 20.41
N ASN A 537 -18.76 -10.86 20.05
CA ASN A 537 -20.20 -11.11 20.02
C ASN A 537 -20.68 -11.37 18.57
N ARG A 538 -22.01 -11.42 18.36
CA ARG A 538 -22.62 -11.61 17.04
C ARG A 538 -22.16 -10.54 16.02
N LEU A 539 -21.95 -9.30 16.45
CA LEU A 539 -21.51 -8.22 15.54
C LEU A 539 -20.08 -8.45 15.07
N TRP A 540 -19.20 -8.91 15.96
CA TRP A 540 -17.86 -9.33 15.60
C TRP A 540 -17.86 -10.47 14.58
N ARG A 541 -18.66 -11.51 14.85
CA ARG A 541 -18.81 -12.63 13.91
C ARG A 541 -19.33 -12.18 12.55
N SER A 542 -20.26 -11.22 12.50
CA SER A 542 -20.73 -10.64 11.24
C SER A 542 -19.66 -9.84 10.50
N LEU A 543 -18.69 -9.24 11.20
CA LEU A 543 -17.54 -8.58 10.58
C LEU A 543 -16.60 -9.60 9.93
N ILE A 544 -16.19 -10.62 10.69
CA ILE A 544 -15.20 -11.61 10.23
C ILE A 544 -15.78 -12.75 9.38
N GLY A 545 -17.10 -12.77 9.14
CA GLY A 545 -17.76 -13.78 8.31
C GLY A 545 -17.92 -15.16 8.96
N SER A 546 -17.73 -15.28 10.27
CA SER A 546 -17.92 -16.55 10.98
C SER A 546 -19.40 -16.90 11.11
N GLN A 547 -19.80 -18.07 10.59
CA GLN A 547 -21.18 -18.57 10.64
C GLN A 547 -21.47 -19.48 11.85
N ASN A 548 -20.54 -19.68 12.77
CA ASN A 548 -20.80 -20.52 13.91
C ASN A 548 -21.77 -19.82 14.88
N ASP A 549 -23.07 -20.11 14.67
CA ASP A 549 -24.10 -19.97 15.66
C ASP A 549 -23.98 -21.19 16.61
N GLU A 550 -23.33 -20.98 17.78
CA GLU A 550 -23.67 -21.70 19.00
C GLU A 550 -23.18 -20.94 20.23
#